data_e64d36e9f8f00b91249b5069de35225a
#
_entry.id   e64d36e9f8f00b91249b5069de35225a
#
_cell.length_a   1.000
_cell.length_b   1.000
_cell.length_c   1.000
_cell.angle_alpha   90.00
_cell.angle_beta   90.00
_cell.angle_gamma   90.00
#
_symmetry.space_group_name_H-M   'P 1'
#
loop_
_entity.id
_entity.type
_entity.pdbx_description
1 polymer ?
#
loop_
_entity_poly.entity_id
_entity_poly.type
_entity_poly.pdbx_seq_one_letter_code
_entity_poly.pdbx_strand_id
1 'polypeptide(L)'
;MRLAFFVLDVATEVDEYTTTRLARAAVQGGHEVWYVGLGDVEHGENDGQLSARAHRAEFEAADTLEVFMKRIKERDAERIVMDDLDALFLRNETVDDMQERPWASPLGVVFGQMLKARGVTVVNDPMSLVRATSKLYLEEFPEKIRPRSLVTRDPQAIERFVADVGHSVIKPLYGAKGRNVFMIEDADEANLAQITEAVLLDGYAVVQEFVDGAEDGDARIFLLEGHILERDGQLAAFRRVPTSNDPRANISAGGRSVPLEVGDVERGIVEAMSNKLVADGMYFVGIDVIGDKVVEINADSPGGMQSVERLYEIDVCPTVIEVLERRTDSKS
;
A
#
# COMPACT_ATOMS: atom_id res chain seq x y z
N MET A 1 -7.43 21.66 -7.37
CA MET A 1 -8.16 20.45 -7.86
C MET A 1 -9.21 19.99 -6.87
N ARG A 2 -10.22 19.26 -7.36
CA ARG A 2 -11.21 18.52 -6.58
C ARG A 2 -10.74 17.09 -6.42
N LEU A 3 -10.31 16.71 -5.21
CA LEU A 3 -9.67 15.44 -4.89
C LEU A 3 -10.52 14.63 -3.91
N ALA A 4 -10.76 13.34 -4.20
CA ALA A 4 -11.32 12.44 -3.21
C ALA A 4 -10.33 11.32 -2.84
N PHE A 5 -10.26 11.01 -1.54
CA PHE A 5 -9.63 9.81 -1.02
C PHE A 5 -10.67 8.73 -0.85
N PHE A 6 -10.50 7.63 -1.58
CA PHE A 6 -11.41 6.51 -1.55
C PHE A 6 -10.91 5.48 -0.53
N VAL A 7 -11.63 5.35 0.58
CA VAL A 7 -11.23 4.54 1.73
C VAL A 7 -12.22 3.40 1.99
N LEU A 8 -11.86 2.46 2.85
CA LEU A 8 -12.75 1.37 3.23
C LEU A 8 -14.03 1.88 3.90
N ASP A 9 -13.85 2.70 4.92
CA ASP A 9 -14.91 3.33 5.70
C ASP A 9 -14.32 4.56 6.40
N VAL A 10 -14.96 5.70 6.25
CA VAL A 10 -14.51 6.96 6.86
C VAL A 10 -14.49 6.84 8.39
N ALA A 11 -15.39 6.07 8.98
CA ALA A 11 -15.45 5.87 10.43
C ALA A 11 -14.21 5.14 10.99
N THR A 12 -13.54 4.31 10.18
CA THR A 12 -12.34 3.55 10.60
C THR A 12 -11.02 4.27 10.35
N GLU A 13 -11.04 5.39 9.61
CA GLU A 13 -9.82 6.19 9.39
C GLU A 13 -9.30 6.80 10.70
N VAL A 14 -7.98 6.89 10.84
CA VAL A 14 -7.31 7.46 12.02
C VAL A 14 -6.24 8.47 11.63
N ASP A 15 -5.86 9.31 12.58
CA ASP A 15 -4.87 10.37 12.41
C ASP A 15 -3.46 9.87 12.08
N GLU A 16 -3.12 8.65 12.49
CA GLU A 16 -1.83 8.02 12.19
C GLU A 16 -1.68 7.57 10.73
N TYR A 17 -2.79 7.43 10.00
CA TYR A 17 -2.74 6.93 8.63
C TYR A 17 -2.07 7.91 7.65
N THR A 18 -1.40 7.33 6.66
CA THR A 18 -0.82 8.08 5.54
C THR A 18 -1.89 8.86 4.78
N THR A 19 -3.11 8.31 4.66
CA THR A 19 -4.25 8.97 4.02
C THR A 19 -4.57 10.32 4.68
N THR A 20 -4.58 10.36 6.02
CA THR A 20 -4.85 11.59 6.78
C THR A 20 -3.78 12.67 6.52
N ARG A 21 -2.51 12.27 6.41
CA ARG A 21 -1.41 13.19 6.08
C ARG A 21 -1.49 13.71 4.65
N LEU A 22 -1.80 12.85 3.69
CA LEU A 22 -2.03 13.25 2.31
C LEU A 22 -3.21 14.22 2.18
N ALA A 23 -4.31 13.95 2.90
CA ALA A 23 -5.48 14.83 2.91
C ALA A 23 -5.17 16.19 3.53
N ARG A 24 -4.43 16.23 4.67
CA ARG A 24 -3.92 17.49 5.26
C ARG A 24 -3.10 18.27 4.22
N ALA A 25 -2.13 17.63 3.58
CA ALA A 25 -1.27 18.26 2.59
C ALA A 25 -2.09 18.81 1.40
N ALA A 26 -3.09 18.08 0.93
CA ALA A 26 -3.98 18.54 -0.14
C ALA A 26 -4.82 19.77 0.28
N VAL A 27 -5.42 19.75 1.49
CA VAL A 27 -6.19 20.91 1.99
C VAL A 27 -5.28 22.12 2.17
N GLN A 28 -4.08 21.94 2.72
CA GLN A 28 -3.10 23.04 2.89
C GLN A 28 -2.58 23.56 1.53
N GLY A 29 -2.55 22.71 0.49
CA GLY A 29 -2.28 23.10 -0.89
C GLY A 29 -3.43 23.86 -1.57
N GLY A 30 -4.55 24.11 -0.86
CA GLY A 30 -5.70 24.86 -1.37
C GLY A 30 -6.65 24.02 -2.23
N HIS A 31 -6.61 22.71 -2.13
CA HIS A 31 -7.51 21.83 -2.87
C HIS A 31 -8.81 21.58 -2.13
N GLU A 32 -9.90 21.29 -2.88
CA GLU A 32 -11.14 20.78 -2.30
C GLU A 32 -10.98 19.26 -2.12
N VAL A 33 -11.13 18.79 -0.88
CA VAL A 33 -10.80 17.41 -0.51
C VAL A 33 -11.97 16.72 0.17
N TRP A 34 -12.22 15.48 -0.22
CA TRP A 34 -13.26 14.62 0.38
C TRP A 34 -12.71 13.24 0.73
N TYR A 35 -13.31 12.64 1.73
CA TYR A 35 -13.25 11.22 1.99
C TYR A 35 -14.54 10.55 1.50
N VAL A 36 -14.40 9.47 0.75
CA VAL A 36 -15.49 8.64 0.25
C VAL A 36 -15.28 7.22 0.74
N GLY A 37 -16.23 6.73 1.51
CA GLY A 37 -16.25 5.32 1.91
C GLY A 37 -16.69 4.41 0.77
N LEU A 38 -16.21 3.18 0.77
CA LEU A 38 -16.53 2.20 -0.26
C LEU A 38 -18.03 1.89 -0.36
N GLY A 39 -18.77 2.01 0.76
CA GLY A 39 -20.22 1.80 0.84
C GLY A 39 -21.06 3.03 0.48
N ASP A 40 -20.45 4.16 0.17
CA ASP A 40 -21.15 5.44 0.00
C ASP A 40 -21.37 5.85 -1.48
N VAL A 41 -20.90 5.01 -2.42
CA VAL A 41 -21.02 5.27 -3.87
C VAL A 41 -22.37 4.86 -4.40
N GLU A 42 -22.94 5.70 -5.24
CA GLU A 42 -24.19 5.48 -5.94
C GLU A 42 -23.98 5.64 -7.46
N HIS A 43 -24.60 4.77 -8.25
CA HIS A 43 -24.69 4.92 -9.70
C HIS A 43 -26.08 5.43 -10.07
N GLY A 44 -26.16 6.61 -10.66
CA GLY A 44 -27.43 7.28 -10.95
C GLY A 44 -28.30 6.55 -11.97
N GLU A 45 -29.60 6.48 -11.67
CA GLU A 45 -30.59 5.77 -12.50
C GLU A 45 -30.83 6.45 -13.87
N ASN A 46 -30.80 7.79 -13.89
CA ASN A 46 -31.25 8.54 -15.06
C ASN A 46 -30.14 9.09 -15.96
N ASP A 47 -28.96 9.35 -15.40
CA ASP A 47 -27.84 9.99 -16.09
C ASP A 47 -26.57 9.11 -16.16
N GLY A 48 -26.59 7.98 -15.44
CA GLY A 48 -25.46 7.08 -15.36
C GLY A 48 -24.25 7.67 -14.65
N GLN A 49 -24.39 8.82 -13.95
CA GLN A 49 -23.31 9.44 -13.20
C GLN A 49 -22.98 8.64 -11.93
N LEU A 50 -21.72 8.67 -11.53
CA LEU A 50 -21.30 8.22 -10.23
C LEU A 50 -21.36 9.38 -9.24
N SER A 51 -22.04 9.18 -8.12
CA SER A 51 -22.08 10.11 -7.01
C SER A 51 -21.74 9.37 -5.70
N ALA A 52 -21.38 10.12 -4.67
CA ALA A 52 -21.13 9.55 -3.36
C ALA A 52 -21.59 10.47 -2.25
N ARG A 53 -21.91 9.88 -1.09
CA ARG A 53 -21.94 10.62 0.18
C ARG A 53 -20.50 10.76 0.64
N ALA A 54 -20.01 11.99 0.75
CA ALA A 54 -18.62 12.29 0.99
C ALA A 54 -18.46 13.22 2.19
N HIS A 55 -17.41 12.99 2.97
CA HIS A 55 -17.06 13.84 4.10
C HIS A 55 -16.00 14.85 3.67
N ARG A 56 -16.35 16.14 3.66
CA ARG A 56 -15.41 17.19 3.28
C ARG A 56 -14.32 17.35 4.33
N ALA A 57 -13.07 17.41 3.87
CA ALA A 57 -11.91 17.64 4.71
C ALA A 57 -11.58 19.13 4.76
N GLU A 58 -11.48 19.70 5.96
CA GLU A 58 -11.08 21.09 6.22
C GLU A 58 -10.07 21.10 7.35
N PHE A 59 -8.90 21.70 7.11
CA PHE A 59 -7.80 21.78 8.07
C PHE A 59 -7.54 23.26 8.46
N GLU A 60 -7.56 23.55 9.74
CA GLU A 60 -7.21 24.86 10.27
C GLU A 60 -5.77 24.86 10.81
N ALA A 61 -5.11 26.03 10.79
CA ALA A 61 -3.70 26.12 11.16
C ALA A 61 -3.38 25.65 12.59
N ALA A 62 -4.37 25.65 13.48
CA ALA A 62 -4.23 25.18 14.86
C ALA A 62 -4.61 23.70 15.07
N ASP A 63 -5.05 23.01 14.02
CA ASP A 63 -5.49 21.63 14.15
C ASP A 63 -4.31 20.67 14.33
N THR A 64 -4.50 19.72 15.23
CA THR A 64 -3.75 18.45 15.19
C THR A 64 -4.40 17.51 14.16
N LEU A 65 -3.68 16.46 13.74
CA LEU A 65 -4.27 15.44 12.85
C LEU A 65 -5.47 14.71 13.50
N GLU A 66 -5.44 14.53 14.82
CA GLU A 66 -6.56 13.99 15.58
C GLU A 66 -7.81 14.87 15.46
N VAL A 67 -7.66 16.18 15.67
CA VAL A 67 -8.76 17.16 15.53
C VAL A 67 -9.27 17.21 14.10
N PHE A 68 -8.36 17.21 13.14
CA PHE A 68 -8.69 17.15 11.72
C PHE A 68 -9.52 15.92 11.36
N MET A 69 -9.07 14.72 11.77
CA MET A 69 -9.79 13.48 11.48
C MET A 69 -11.13 13.38 12.21
N LYS A 70 -11.17 13.85 13.45
CA LYS A 70 -12.43 13.95 14.22
C LYS A 70 -13.44 14.84 13.50
N ARG A 71 -13.03 16.02 13.02
CA ARG A 71 -13.91 16.96 12.29
C ARG A 71 -14.46 16.33 11.00
N ILE A 72 -13.63 15.59 10.25
CA ILE A 72 -14.08 14.88 9.05
C ILE A 72 -15.19 13.86 9.38
N LYS A 73 -15.01 13.09 10.45
CA LYS A 73 -15.98 12.06 10.87
C LYS A 73 -17.28 12.63 11.42
N GLU A 74 -17.21 13.72 12.17
CA GLU A 74 -18.37 14.33 12.82
C GLU A 74 -19.18 15.23 11.87
N ARG A 75 -18.61 15.62 10.73
CA ARG A 75 -19.30 16.45 9.74
C ARG A 75 -20.34 15.61 8.99
N ASP A 76 -21.51 16.19 8.75
CA ASP A 76 -22.53 15.60 7.89
C ASP A 76 -21.96 15.35 6.49
N ALA A 77 -22.18 14.17 5.97
CA ALA A 77 -21.77 13.84 4.62
C ALA A 77 -22.60 14.63 3.59
N GLU A 78 -21.94 15.18 2.59
CA GLU A 78 -22.58 15.85 1.44
C GLU A 78 -22.56 14.93 0.20
N ARG A 79 -23.54 15.13 -0.67
CA ARG A 79 -23.54 14.41 -1.95
C ARG A 79 -22.65 15.13 -2.95
N ILE A 80 -21.67 14.42 -3.48
CA ILE A 80 -20.81 14.91 -4.57
C ILE A 80 -21.03 14.09 -5.83
N VAL A 81 -20.83 14.70 -7.00
CA VAL A 81 -20.73 14.00 -8.28
C VAL A 81 -19.27 13.60 -8.47
N MET A 82 -18.99 12.31 -8.49
CA MET A 82 -17.61 11.81 -8.60
C MET A 82 -17.03 12.00 -10.01
N ASP A 83 -17.88 12.09 -11.02
CA ASP A 83 -17.48 12.41 -12.39
C ASP A 83 -16.90 13.84 -12.52
N ASP A 84 -17.18 14.73 -11.56
CA ASP A 84 -16.68 16.11 -11.52
C ASP A 84 -15.34 16.23 -10.73
N LEU A 85 -14.79 15.14 -10.26
CA LEU A 85 -13.49 15.14 -9.59
C LEU A 85 -12.36 15.28 -10.61
N ASP A 86 -11.33 16.04 -10.25
CA ASP A 86 -10.06 16.08 -11.00
C ASP A 86 -9.25 14.81 -10.74
N ALA A 87 -9.26 14.34 -9.48
CA ALA A 87 -8.52 13.15 -9.08
C ALA A 87 -9.27 12.30 -8.04
N LEU A 88 -9.08 10.98 -8.14
CA LEU A 88 -9.45 9.99 -7.14
C LEU A 88 -8.20 9.25 -6.67
N PHE A 89 -7.92 9.28 -5.38
CA PHE A 89 -6.83 8.51 -4.79
C PHE A 89 -7.39 7.26 -4.11
N LEU A 90 -7.14 6.09 -4.69
CA LEU A 90 -7.55 4.80 -4.11
C LEU A 90 -6.68 4.49 -2.89
N ARG A 91 -7.31 4.36 -1.74
CA ARG A 91 -6.68 4.11 -0.45
C ARG A 91 -7.40 3.02 0.35
N ASN A 92 -8.31 2.33 -0.29
CA ASN A 92 -8.98 1.19 0.30
C ASN A 92 -8.06 -0.04 0.29
N GLU A 93 -7.81 -0.62 1.45
CA GLU A 93 -7.02 -1.86 1.58
C GLU A 93 -7.94 -3.05 1.30
N THR A 94 -7.81 -3.66 0.12
CA THR A 94 -8.73 -4.69 -0.39
C THR A 94 -8.61 -6.03 0.35
N VAL A 95 -7.44 -6.33 0.91
CA VAL A 95 -7.16 -7.65 1.52
C VAL A 95 -7.97 -7.88 2.81
N ASP A 96 -8.12 -6.85 3.64
CA ASP A 96 -8.89 -6.97 4.89
C ASP A 96 -10.38 -7.22 4.60
N ASP A 97 -10.92 -6.69 3.50
CA ASP A 97 -12.31 -6.86 3.10
C ASP A 97 -12.63 -8.21 2.44
N MET A 98 -11.63 -8.89 1.88
CA MET A 98 -11.87 -10.17 1.20
C MET A 98 -12.54 -11.22 2.10
N GLN A 99 -12.28 -11.20 3.39
CA GLN A 99 -12.88 -12.13 4.35
C GLN A 99 -14.14 -11.61 5.01
N GLU A 100 -14.14 -10.35 5.44
CA GLU A 100 -15.23 -9.78 6.25
C GLU A 100 -16.36 -9.19 5.38
N ARG A 101 -15.98 -8.57 4.25
CA ARG A 101 -16.90 -7.92 3.31
C ARG A 101 -16.57 -8.27 1.86
N PRO A 102 -16.74 -9.53 1.41
CA PRO A 102 -16.32 -9.97 0.07
C PRO A 102 -16.91 -9.14 -1.08
N TRP A 103 -18.10 -8.55 -0.87
CA TRP A 103 -18.73 -7.64 -1.83
C TRP A 103 -17.95 -6.33 -2.03
N ALA A 104 -17.18 -5.91 -1.03
CA ALA A 104 -16.45 -4.65 -1.03
C ALA A 104 -15.13 -4.73 -1.81
N SER A 105 -14.44 -5.87 -1.71
CA SER A 105 -13.09 -6.06 -2.24
C SER A 105 -12.88 -5.60 -3.69
N PRO A 106 -13.74 -5.89 -4.68
CA PRO A 106 -13.51 -5.45 -6.06
C PRO A 106 -13.96 -4.02 -6.35
N LEU A 107 -14.78 -3.40 -5.49
CA LEU A 107 -15.51 -2.18 -5.85
C LEU A 107 -14.61 -0.96 -6.02
N GLY A 108 -13.55 -0.82 -5.24
CA GLY A 108 -12.59 0.28 -5.41
C GLY A 108 -11.99 0.29 -6.82
N VAL A 109 -11.62 -0.89 -7.31
CA VAL A 109 -11.12 -1.05 -8.68
C VAL A 109 -12.22 -0.76 -9.72
N VAL A 110 -13.43 -1.29 -9.52
CA VAL A 110 -14.55 -1.13 -10.47
C VAL A 110 -14.92 0.36 -10.60
N PHE A 111 -15.16 1.05 -9.49
CA PHE A 111 -15.49 2.48 -9.52
C PHE A 111 -14.32 3.32 -10.03
N GLY A 112 -13.08 2.99 -9.61
CA GLY A 112 -11.88 3.64 -10.13
C GLY A 112 -11.76 3.52 -11.65
N GLN A 113 -12.05 2.35 -12.24
CA GLN A 113 -12.06 2.15 -13.70
C GLN A 113 -13.15 2.96 -14.39
N MET A 114 -14.35 2.99 -13.83
CA MET A 114 -15.46 3.78 -14.39
C MET A 114 -15.11 5.27 -14.44
N LEU A 115 -14.56 5.82 -13.36
CA LEU A 115 -14.17 7.21 -13.27
C LEU A 115 -12.98 7.53 -14.20
N LYS A 116 -11.98 6.64 -14.26
CA LYS A 116 -10.85 6.79 -15.17
C LYS A 116 -11.32 6.84 -16.65
N ALA A 117 -12.26 5.97 -17.03
CA ALA A 117 -12.84 5.96 -18.36
C ALA A 117 -13.62 7.25 -18.70
N ARG A 118 -14.02 8.02 -17.70
CA ARG A 118 -14.75 9.31 -17.82
C ARG A 118 -13.81 10.53 -17.69
N GLY A 119 -12.49 10.31 -17.58
CA GLY A 119 -11.50 11.38 -17.59
C GLY A 119 -10.93 11.74 -16.22
N VAL A 120 -11.49 11.24 -15.11
CA VAL A 120 -10.95 11.48 -13.77
C VAL A 120 -9.54 10.85 -13.67
N THR A 121 -8.59 11.56 -13.09
CA THR A 121 -7.26 11.01 -12.78
C THR A 121 -7.37 10.07 -11.59
N VAL A 122 -7.26 8.76 -11.82
CA VAL A 122 -7.31 7.77 -10.73
C VAL A 122 -5.90 7.23 -10.45
N VAL A 123 -5.50 7.23 -9.20
CA VAL A 123 -4.20 6.75 -8.72
C VAL A 123 -4.36 5.85 -7.47
N ASN A 124 -3.65 4.70 -7.39
CA ASN A 124 -2.88 4.07 -8.46
C ASN A 124 -3.80 3.58 -9.58
N ASP A 125 -3.21 3.09 -10.68
CA ASP A 125 -4.03 2.52 -11.77
C ASP A 125 -4.90 1.37 -11.28
N PRO A 126 -6.23 1.44 -11.43
CA PRO A 126 -7.12 0.44 -10.84
C PRO A 126 -6.91 -0.97 -11.38
N MET A 127 -6.61 -1.13 -12.68
CA MET A 127 -6.39 -2.47 -13.26
C MET A 127 -5.06 -3.06 -12.85
N SER A 128 -4.05 -2.24 -12.66
CA SER A 128 -2.76 -2.69 -12.16
C SER A 128 -2.81 -3.02 -10.68
N LEU A 129 -3.67 -2.34 -9.89
CA LEU A 129 -3.90 -2.70 -8.49
C LEU A 129 -4.44 -4.12 -8.32
N VAL A 130 -5.28 -4.63 -9.23
CA VAL A 130 -5.75 -6.03 -9.20
C VAL A 130 -4.57 -7.02 -9.14
N ARG A 131 -3.51 -6.73 -9.91
CA ARG A 131 -2.30 -7.57 -9.90
C ARG A 131 -1.44 -7.32 -8.67
N ALA A 132 -1.32 -6.06 -8.27
CA ALA A 132 -0.45 -5.62 -7.18
C ALA A 132 -0.97 -5.98 -5.78
N THR A 133 -2.27 -6.21 -5.61
CA THR A 133 -2.86 -6.77 -4.39
C THR A 133 -2.37 -8.20 -4.11
N SER A 134 -1.98 -8.91 -5.17
CA SER A 134 -1.38 -10.23 -5.06
C SER A 134 0.15 -10.16 -4.94
N LYS A 135 0.74 -10.98 -4.07
CA LYS A 135 2.21 -11.12 -3.98
C LYS A 135 2.86 -11.63 -5.27
N LEU A 136 2.05 -12.16 -6.23
CA LEU A 136 2.52 -12.49 -7.58
C LEU A 136 3.04 -11.26 -8.35
N TYR A 137 2.62 -10.06 -8.00
CA TYR A 137 3.12 -8.86 -8.66
C TYR A 137 4.63 -8.71 -8.54
N LEU A 138 5.22 -9.15 -7.43
CA LEU A 138 6.67 -9.16 -7.25
C LEU A 138 7.38 -10.07 -8.27
N GLU A 139 6.74 -11.15 -8.72
CA GLU A 139 7.30 -12.08 -9.70
C GLU A 139 7.44 -11.46 -11.11
N GLU A 140 6.79 -10.35 -11.37
CA GLU A 140 6.90 -9.60 -12.63
C GLU A 140 8.18 -8.73 -12.71
N PHE A 141 8.95 -8.61 -11.63
CA PHE A 141 10.20 -7.85 -11.56
C PHE A 141 11.43 -8.75 -11.76
N PRO A 142 12.61 -8.16 -12.10
CA PRO A 142 13.81 -8.95 -12.38
C PRO A 142 14.23 -9.87 -11.22
N GLU A 143 14.59 -11.09 -11.51
CA GLU A 143 15.00 -12.10 -10.51
C GLU A 143 16.14 -11.62 -9.60
N LYS A 144 17.05 -10.81 -10.14
CA LYS A 144 18.20 -10.29 -9.37
C LYS A 144 17.80 -9.45 -8.14
N ILE A 145 16.62 -8.84 -8.15
CA ILE A 145 16.16 -7.95 -7.05
C ILE A 145 15.08 -8.59 -6.18
N ARG A 146 14.73 -9.84 -6.39
CA ARG A 146 13.72 -10.54 -5.59
C ARG A 146 14.23 -11.91 -5.15
N PRO A 147 13.77 -12.46 -4.03
CA PRO A 147 14.12 -13.81 -3.62
C PRO A 147 13.49 -14.85 -4.54
N ARG A 148 14.08 -16.03 -4.59
CA ARG A 148 13.46 -17.18 -5.25
C ARG A 148 12.11 -17.47 -4.58
N SER A 149 11.10 -17.72 -5.38
CA SER A 149 9.74 -17.93 -4.86
C SER A 149 9.02 -19.02 -5.66
N LEU A 150 8.10 -19.71 -4.98
CA LEU A 150 7.14 -20.64 -5.56
C LEU A 150 5.73 -20.23 -5.12
N VAL A 151 4.79 -20.16 -6.05
CA VAL A 151 3.37 -19.93 -5.74
C VAL A 151 2.59 -21.19 -6.13
N THR A 152 2.00 -21.88 -5.16
CA THR A 152 1.35 -23.17 -5.41
C THR A 152 0.26 -23.48 -4.38
N ARG A 153 -0.58 -24.47 -4.71
CA ARG A 153 -1.47 -25.17 -3.77
C ARG A 153 -1.09 -26.64 -3.56
N ASP A 154 0.00 -27.10 -4.17
CA ASP A 154 0.49 -28.46 -4.05
C ASP A 154 1.46 -28.60 -2.86
N PRO A 155 1.07 -29.30 -1.76
CA PRO A 155 1.94 -29.49 -0.61
C PRO A 155 3.28 -30.14 -0.97
N GLN A 156 3.29 -31.10 -1.91
CA GLN A 156 4.52 -31.76 -2.32
C GLN A 156 5.47 -30.82 -3.08
N ALA A 157 4.91 -29.84 -3.82
CA ALA A 157 5.73 -28.82 -4.47
C ALA A 157 6.36 -27.88 -3.43
N ILE A 158 5.64 -27.57 -2.34
CA ILE A 158 6.17 -26.80 -1.19
C ILE A 158 7.33 -27.57 -0.55
N GLU A 159 7.15 -28.84 -0.20
CA GLU A 159 8.20 -29.68 0.39
C GLU A 159 9.46 -29.72 -0.48
N ARG A 160 9.29 -29.95 -1.82
CA ARG A 160 10.42 -29.97 -2.76
C ARG A 160 11.13 -28.62 -2.82
N PHE A 161 10.39 -27.51 -2.82
CA PHE A 161 11.00 -26.18 -2.86
C PHE A 161 11.79 -25.89 -1.59
N VAL A 162 11.20 -26.17 -0.41
CA VAL A 162 11.90 -26.02 0.88
C VAL A 162 13.15 -26.91 0.95
N ALA A 163 13.08 -28.14 0.46
CA ALA A 163 14.25 -29.04 0.39
C ALA A 163 15.36 -28.50 -0.53
N ASP A 164 15.02 -27.75 -1.59
CA ASP A 164 15.98 -27.16 -2.52
C ASP A 164 16.62 -25.87 -2.00
N VAL A 165 15.82 -24.98 -1.34
CA VAL A 165 16.31 -23.68 -0.89
C VAL A 165 16.76 -23.66 0.58
N GLY A 166 16.30 -24.61 1.41
CA GLY A 166 16.51 -24.64 2.85
C GLY A 166 15.67 -23.60 3.57
N HIS A 167 16.31 -22.69 4.31
CA HIS A 167 15.64 -21.65 5.08
C HIS A 167 14.68 -20.84 4.20
N SER A 168 13.41 -20.77 4.59
CA SER A 168 12.36 -20.20 3.76
C SER A 168 11.23 -19.59 4.57
N VAL A 169 10.37 -18.82 3.89
CA VAL A 169 9.16 -18.21 4.46
C VAL A 169 7.96 -18.72 3.69
N ILE A 170 6.93 -19.20 4.40
CA ILE A 170 5.64 -19.59 3.82
C ILE A 170 4.59 -18.54 4.26
N LYS A 171 3.85 -18.01 3.29
CA LYS A 171 2.84 -16.97 3.52
C LYS A 171 1.66 -17.12 2.55
N PRO A 172 0.44 -16.65 2.88
CA PRO A 172 -0.67 -16.65 1.93
C PRO A 172 -0.40 -15.69 0.77
N LEU A 173 -0.94 -16.02 -0.41
CA LEU A 173 -0.83 -15.18 -1.61
C LEU A 173 -1.46 -13.80 -1.40
N TYR A 174 -2.62 -13.76 -0.76
CA TYR A 174 -3.29 -12.56 -0.31
C TYR A 174 -3.13 -12.47 1.21
N GLY A 175 -2.59 -11.38 1.70
CA GLY A 175 -2.40 -11.19 3.14
C GLY A 175 -1.65 -9.89 3.43
N ALA A 176 -2.02 -9.24 4.51
CA ALA A 176 -1.43 -8.01 5.00
C ALA A 176 -1.00 -8.14 6.47
N LYS A 177 -0.22 -7.18 6.96
CA LYS A 177 0.15 -7.05 8.38
C LYS A 177 0.87 -8.26 8.98
N GLY A 178 1.51 -9.10 8.15
CA GLY A 178 2.28 -10.27 8.60
C GLY A 178 1.43 -11.43 9.14
N ARG A 179 0.12 -11.47 8.87
CA ARG A 179 -0.72 -12.60 9.27
C ARG A 179 -0.37 -13.86 8.48
N ASN A 180 -0.33 -15.01 9.16
CA ASN A 180 -0.02 -16.33 8.59
C ASN A 180 1.31 -16.37 7.81
N VAL A 181 2.33 -15.65 8.31
CA VAL A 181 3.71 -15.71 7.82
C VAL A 181 4.51 -16.61 8.75
N PHE A 182 5.07 -17.69 8.20
CA PHE A 182 5.81 -18.69 8.95
C PHE A 182 7.22 -18.81 8.39
N MET A 183 8.21 -18.88 9.27
CA MET A 183 9.59 -19.19 8.93
C MET A 183 9.80 -20.70 9.04
N ILE A 184 10.51 -21.28 8.09
CA ILE A 184 10.87 -22.69 8.02
C ILE A 184 12.39 -22.77 7.94
N GLU A 185 13.04 -23.46 8.89
CA GLU A 185 14.49 -23.57 8.92
C GLU A 185 15.01 -24.54 7.86
N ASP A 186 14.31 -25.65 7.67
CA ASP A 186 14.65 -26.68 6.66
C ASP A 186 13.46 -27.61 6.35
N ALA A 187 13.67 -28.59 5.47
CA ALA A 187 12.64 -29.53 5.07
C ALA A 187 12.27 -30.57 6.15
N ASP A 188 13.11 -30.74 7.16
CA ASP A 188 12.87 -31.65 8.29
C ASP A 188 12.09 -30.96 9.43
N GLU A 189 11.63 -29.71 9.22
CA GLU A 189 10.79 -28.95 10.16
C GLU A 189 9.53 -29.78 10.52
N ALA A 190 9.41 -30.14 11.79
CA ALA A 190 8.38 -31.07 12.27
C ALA A 190 6.94 -30.57 11.99
N ASN A 191 6.76 -29.28 11.85
CA ASN A 191 5.45 -28.65 11.64
C ASN A 191 5.21 -28.21 10.17
N LEU A 192 6.11 -28.50 9.23
CA LEU A 192 6.00 -28.04 7.84
C LEU A 192 4.65 -28.42 7.20
N ALA A 193 4.20 -29.66 7.41
CA ALA A 193 2.91 -30.13 6.90
C ALA A 193 1.73 -29.34 7.49
N GLN A 194 1.74 -29.08 8.81
CA GLN A 194 0.68 -28.34 9.49
C GLN A 194 0.67 -26.86 9.07
N ILE A 195 1.84 -26.24 8.93
CA ILE A 195 1.99 -24.87 8.44
C ILE A 195 1.46 -24.77 7.00
N THR A 196 1.85 -25.73 6.16
CA THR A 196 1.37 -25.82 4.78
C THR A 196 -0.16 -25.90 4.71
N GLU A 197 -0.76 -26.81 5.48
CA GLU A 197 -2.23 -26.94 5.58
C GLU A 197 -2.88 -25.63 6.02
N ALA A 198 -2.35 -24.98 7.07
CA ALA A 198 -2.90 -23.73 7.60
C ALA A 198 -2.89 -22.60 6.55
N VAL A 199 -1.77 -22.43 5.82
CA VAL A 199 -1.67 -21.39 4.79
C VAL A 199 -2.56 -21.70 3.58
N LEU A 200 -2.68 -22.97 3.20
CA LEU A 200 -3.53 -23.39 2.07
C LEU A 200 -5.04 -23.27 2.34
N LEU A 201 -5.48 -23.08 3.60
CA LEU A 201 -6.87 -22.70 3.91
C LEU A 201 -7.23 -21.36 3.28
N ASP A 202 -6.29 -20.42 3.21
CA ASP A 202 -6.45 -19.09 2.62
C ASP A 202 -6.24 -19.09 1.07
N GLY A 203 -6.03 -20.24 0.46
CA GLY A 203 -5.91 -20.38 -0.99
C GLY A 203 -4.51 -20.81 -1.45
N TYR A 204 -3.82 -19.99 -2.25
CA TYR A 204 -2.45 -20.25 -2.67
C TYR A 204 -1.43 -19.85 -1.61
N ALA A 205 -0.39 -20.64 -1.46
CA ALA A 205 0.78 -20.30 -0.68
C ALA A 205 1.86 -19.68 -1.57
N VAL A 206 2.56 -18.69 -1.04
CA VAL A 206 3.85 -18.19 -1.53
C VAL A 206 4.92 -18.78 -0.63
N VAL A 207 5.81 -19.56 -1.18
CA VAL A 207 7.01 -20.07 -0.51
C VAL A 207 8.21 -19.33 -1.07
N GLN A 208 8.98 -18.70 -0.22
CA GLN A 208 10.04 -17.79 -0.62
C GLN A 208 11.31 -18.12 0.14
N GLU A 209 12.47 -18.13 -0.53
CA GLU A 209 13.75 -18.30 0.15
C GLU A 209 13.91 -17.20 1.20
N PHE A 210 14.48 -17.54 2.33
CA PHE A 210 14.78 -16.57 3.38
C PHE A 210 15.91 -15.65 2.90
N VAL A 211 15.75 -14.35 3.14
CA VAL A 211 16.77 -13.36 2.78
C VAL A 211 17.61 -13.05 4.00
N ASP A 212 18.92 -13.24 3.90
CA ASP A 212 19.87 -12.93 4.95
C ASP A 212 19.78 -11.45 5.36
N GLY A 213 19.88 -11.19 6.65
CA GLY A 213 19.72 -9.84 7.22
C GLY A 213 18.29 -9.49 7.62
N ALA A 214 17.34 -10.41 7.49
CA ALA A 214 15.97 -10.19 7.95
C ALA A 214 15.88 -9.98 9.47
N GLU A 215 16.81 -10.50 10.24
CA GLU A 215 16.96 -10.26 11.67
C GLU A 215 17.26 -8.80 12.02
N ASP A 216 17.89 -8.05 11.11
CA ASP A 216 18.14 -6.61 11.23
C ASP A 216 16.92 -5.76 10.80
N GLY A 217 15.85 -6.43 10.34
CA GLY A 217 14.63 -5.83 9.87
C GLY A 217 14.66 -5.51 8.37
N ASP A 218 13.67 -4.73 7.92
CA ASP A 218 13.52 -4.35 6.53
C ASP A 218 13.57 -2.82 6.33
N ALA A 219 13.92 -2.41 5.11
CA ALA A 219 13.87 -1.02 4.68
C ALA A 219 12.54 -0.75 3.97
N ARG A 220 11.68 0.11 4.55
CA ARG A 220 10.50 0.66 3.88
C ARG A 220 10.91 1.89 3.08
N ILE A 221 10.73 1.85 1.77
CA ILE A 221 11.05 2.94 0.85
C ILE A 221 9.78 3.34 0.09
N PHE A 222 9.45 4.63 0.08
CA PHE A 222 8.30 5.13 -0.68
C PHE A 222 8.72 5.61 -2.04
N LEU A 223 7.96 5.19 -3.06
CA LEU A 223 8.18 5.55 -4.44
C LEU A 223 7.01 6.38 -4.96
N LEU A 224 7.34 7.43 -5.69
CA LEU A 224 6.41 8.29 -6.39
C LEU A 224 6.78 8.29 -7.88
N GLU A 225 5.86 7.84 -8.74
CA GLU A 225 6.10 7.69 -10.18
C GLU A 225 7.40 6.93 -10.51
N GLY A 226 7.66 5.84 -9.77
CA GLY A 226 8.82 4.97 -9.97
C GLY A 226 10.15 5.49 -9.40
N HIS A 227 10.16 6.64 -8.74
CA HIS A 227 11.34 7.23 -8.10
C HIS A 227 11.18 7.29 -6.60
N ILE A 228 12.28 7.29 -5.85
CA ILE A 228 12.21 7.45 -4.39
C ILE A 228 11.60 8.83 -4.11
N LEU A 229 10.53 8.83 -3.30
CA LEU A 229 9.90 10.08 -2.87
C LEU A 229 10.90 10.89 -2.04
N GLU A 230 11.05 12.16 -2.42
CA GLU A 230 12.00 13.09 -1.81
C GLU A 230 11.35 14.45 -1.59
N ARG A 231 11.73 15.13 -0.52
CA ARG A 231 11.44 16.54 -0.26
C ARG A 231 12.61 17.19 0.47
N ASP A 232 13.08 18.33 -0.03
CA ASP A 232 14.15 19.13 0.57
C ASP A 232 15.44 18.33 0.85
N GLY A 233 15.77 17.38 -0.02
CA GLY A 233 16.94 16.51 0.10
C GLY A 233 16.73 15.28 1.01
N GLN A 234 15.58 15.17 1.69
CA GLN A 234 15.26 14.01 2.51
C GLN A 234 14.46 12.97 1.73
N LEU A 235 15.00 11.76 1.65
CA LEU A 235 14.32 10.62 1.05
C LEU A 235 13.29 10.02 2.03
N ALA A 236 12.13 9.66 1.51
CA ALA A 236 11.07 9.01 2.29
C ALA A 236 11.36 7.51 2.45
N ALA A 237 12.26 7.18 3.36
CA ALA A 237 12.64 5.81 3.66
C ALA A 237 13.00 5.67 5.15
N PHE A 238 12.75 4.50 5.73
CA PHE A 238 13.16 4.17 7.10
C PHE A 238 13.32 2.66 7.25
N ARG A 239 14.09 2.24 8.26
CA ARG A 239 14.21 0.81 8.60
C ARG A 239 13.21 0.46 9.69
N ARG A 240 12.52 -0.68 9.51
CA ARG A 240 11.72 -1.33 10.56
C ARG A 240 12.57 -2.40 11.20
N VAL A 241 12.75 -2.31 12.52
CA VAL A 241 13.56 -3.24 13.29
C VAL A 241 12.62 -4.06 14.18
N PRO A 242 12.71 -5.41 14.16
CA PRO A 242 11.90 -6.26 15.01
C PRO A 242 12.18 -6.00 16.49
N THR A 243 11.20 -6.27 17.35
CA THR A 243 11.42 -6.30 18.80
C THR A 243 11.89 -7.69 19.22
N SER A 244 12.59 -7.80 20.35
CA SER A 244 13.32 -8.99 20.80
C SER A 244 12.52 -10.29 20.92
N ASN A 245 11.19 -10.26 20.75
CA ASN A 245 10.31 -11.42 20.94
C ASN A 245 9.51 -11.80 19.67
N ASP A 246 9.63 -11.05 18.57
CA ASP A 246 8.92 -11.34 17.32
C ASP A 246 9.85 -10.97 16.14
N PRO A 247 10.21 -11.93 15.28
CA PRO A 247 11.09 -11.68 14.14
C PRO A 247 10.44 -10.82 13.05
N ARG A 248 9.13 -10.58 13.14
CA ARG A 248 8.43 -9.72 12.18
C ARG A 248 8.76 -8.26 12.46
N ALA A 249 9.25 -7.56 11.45
CA ALA A 249 9.67 -6.17 11.56
C ALA A 249 8.53 -5.15 11.41
N ASN A 250 7.30 -5.59 11.05
CA ASN A 250 6.19 -4.68 10.82
C ASN A 250 5.77 -3.94 12.10
N ILE A 251 5.44 -2.65 11.92
CA ILE A 251 5.01 -1.76 13.01
C ILE A 251 3.76 -2.32 13.73
N SER A 252 2.83 -2.92 12.97
CA SER A 252 1.62 -3.56 13.54
C SER A 252 1.93 -4.77 14.43
N ALA A 253 3.11 -5.40 14.28
CA ALA A 253 3.60 -6.46 15.17
C ALA A 253 4.50 -5.93 16.29
N GLY A 254 4.62 -4.60 16.45
CA GLY A 254 5.42 -3.97 17.49
C GLY A 254 6.84 -3.59 17.06
N GLY A 255 7.15 -3.65 15.77
CA GLY A 255 8.43 -3.21 15.22
C GLY A 255 8.69 -1.72 15.46
N ARG A 256 9.94 -1.32 15.54
CA ARG A 256 10.36 0.06 15.74
C ARG A 256 10.95 0.65 14.46
N SER A 257 10.52 1.86 14.09
CA SER A 257 11.13 2.60 12.98
C SER A 257 12.39 3.34 13.43
N VAL A 258 13.46 3.22 12.65
CA VAL A 258 14.73 3.94 12.81
C VAL A 258 15.13 4.59 11.49
N PRO A 259 15.98 5.64 11.50
CA PRO A 259 16.48 6.25 10.28
C PRO A 259 17.19 5.25 9.36
N LEU A 260 17.08 5.47 8.05
CA LEU A 260 17.76 4.70 7.00
C LEU A 260 18.51 5.66 6.08
N GLU A 261 19.78 5.39 5.85
CA GLU A 261 20.54 5.97 4.76
C GLU A 261 20.37 5.10 3.50
N VAL A 262 19.74 5.66 2.47
CA VAL A 262 19.51 4.96 1.19
C VAL A 262 20.82 4.91 0.41
N GLY A 263 21.37 3.71 0.28
CA GLY A 263 22.63 3.45 -0.40
C GLY A 263 22.48 3.08 -1.90
N ASP A 264 23.57 2.62 -2.49
CA ASP A 264 23.61 2.22 -3.91
C ASP A 264 22.77 0.97 -4.18
N VAL A 265 22.62 0.09 -3.20
CA VAL A 265 21.81 -1.15 -3.31
C VAL A 265 20.35 -0.77 -3.48
N GLU A 266 19.80 0.02 -2.58
CA GLU A 266 18.40 0.44 -2.62
C GLU A 266 18.10 1.27 -3.88
N ARG A 267 19.02 2.15 -4.28
CA ARG A 267 18.89 2.93 -5.52
C ARG A 267 18.89 2.02 -6.75
N GLY A 268 19.77 1.02 -6.80
CA GLY A 268 19.83 0.06 -7.90
C GLY A 268 18.57 -0.81 -7.99
N ILE A 269 17.95 -1.17 -6.86
CA ILE A 269 16.66 -1.84 -6.80
C ILE A 269 15.58 -0.95 -7.40
N VAL A 270 15.47 0.29 -6.94
CA VAL A 270 14.45 1.23 -7.43
C VAL A 270 14.60 1.50 -8.92
N GLU A 271 15.82 1.68 -9.42
CA GLU A 271 16.09 1.83 -10.85
C GLU A 271 15.60 0.61 -11.66
N ALA A 272 15.84 -0.60 -11.15
CA ALA A 272 15.38 -1.84 -11.79
C ALA A 272 13.86 -1.98 -11.83
N MET A 273 13.13 -1.34 -10.89
CA MET A 273 11.67 -1.38 -10.78
C MET A 273 10.98 -0.24 -11.53
N SER A 274 11.63 0.91 -11.64
CA SER A 274 11.04 2.20 -12.05
C SER A 274 10.22 2.12 -13.34
N ASN A 275 10.81 1.64 -14.43
CA ASN A 275 10.14 1.59 -15.73
C ASN A 275 8.85 0.78 -15.70
N LYS A 276 8.84 -0.35 -14.99
CA LYS A 276 7.66 -1.19 -14.88
C LYS A 276 6.59 -0.54 -14.00
N LEU A 277 6.96 0.05 -12.87
CA LEU A 277 6.01 0.76 -12.00
C LEU A 277 5.33 1.91 -12.76
N VAL A 278 6.09 2.68 -13.52
CA VAL A 278 5.54 3.77 -14.37
C VAL A 278 4.62 3.22 -15.45
N ALA A 279 5.05 2.17 -16.17
CA ALA A 279 4.23 1.55 -17.22
C ALA A 279 2.92 0.96 -16.69
N ASP A 280 2.94 0.43 -15.47
CA ASP A 280 1.75 -0.09 -14.79
C ASP A 280 0.90 1.03 -14.13
N GLY A 281 1.30 2.29 -14.24
CA GLY A 281 0.56 3.42 -13.64
C GLY A 281 0.57 3.41 -12.12
N MET A 282 1.59 2.81 -11.51
CA MET A 282 1.83 2.83 -10.06
C MET A 282 2.36 4.19 -9.66
N TYR A 283 1.45 5.03 -9.19
CA TYR A 283 1.75 6.40 -8.83
C TYR A 283 2.50 6.51 -7.49
N PHE A 284 1.95 5.85 -6.46
CA PHE A 284 2.48 5.89 -5.11
C PHE A 284 2.51 4.49 -4.50
N VAL A 285 3.69 3.99 -4.21
CA VAL A 285 3.91 2.65 -3.65
C VAL A 285 4.93 2.68 -2.52
N GLY A 286 4.84 1.70 -1.62
CA GLY A 286 5.88 1.37 -0.67
C GLY A 286 6.51 0.05 -1.04
N ILE A 287 7.84 -0.05 -0.98
CA ILE A 287 8.55 -1.32 -1.12
C ILE A 287 9.26 -1.67 0.17
N ASP A 288 9.33 -2.97 0.46
CA ASP A 288 10.07 -3.51 1.59
C ASP A 288 11.28 -4.26 1.07
N VAL A 289 12.46 -3.87 1.55
CA VAL A 289 13.76 -4.38 1.09
C VAL A 289 14.51 -4.99 2.28
N ILE A 290 15.02 -6.21 2.08
CA ILE A 290 15.95 -6.88 2.99
C ILE A 290 17.22 -7.19 2.18
N GLY A 291 18.37 -6.80 2.68
CA GLY A 291 19.62 -6.96 1.93
C GLY A 291 19.54 -6.30 0.56
N ASP A 292 19.68 -7.11 -0.50
CA ASP A 292 19.57 -6.69 -1.90
C ASP A 292 18.27 -7.14 -2.59
N LYS A 293 17.25 -7.54 -1.81
CA LYS A 293 16.00 -8.09 -2.32
C LYS A 293 14.77 -7.28 -1.88
N VAL A 294 13.86 -7.05 -2.81
CA VAL A 294 12.49 -6.63 -2.51
C VAL A 294 11.71 -7.85 -2.05
N VAL A 295 11.13 -7.78 -0.88
CA VAL A 295 10.33 -8.87 -0.29
C VAL A 295 8.83 -8.60 -0.34
N GLU A 296 8.43 -7.34 -0.51
CA GLU A 296 7.03 -6.92 -0.63
C GLU A 296 6.89 -5.60 -1.39
N ILE A 297 5.77 -5.47 -2.14
CA ILE A 297 5.34 -4.23 -2.79
C ILE A 297 3.96 -3.88 -2.24
N ASN A 298 3.83 -2.69 -1.67
CA ASN A 298 2.61 -2.17 -1.07
C ASN A 298 2.05 -1.08 -1.99
N ALA A 299 1.05 -1.40 -2.81
CA ALA A 299 0.48 -0.51 -3.81
C ALA A 299 -0.93 0.00 -3.47
N ASP A 300 -1.73 -0.75 -2.70
CA ASP A 300 -3.11 -0.36 -2.38
C ASP A 300 -3.13 0.85 -1.45
N SER A 301 -2.54 0.69 -0.27
CA SER A 301 -2.55 1.73 0.77
C SER A 301 -1.23 1.77 1.55
N PRO A 302 -0.08 2.12 0.90
CA PRO A 302 1.19 2.14 1.60
C PRO A 302 1.13 3.08 2.81
N GLY A 303 1.41 2.49 3.98
CA GLY A 303 1.45 3.17 5.28
C GLY A 303 2.87 3.44 5.75
N GLY A 304 3.02 4.37 6.74
CA GLY A 304 4.29 4.64 7.38
C GLY A 304 4.82 6.06 7.22
N MET A 305 4.07 6.98 6.56
CA MET A 305 4.51 8.39 6.43
C MET A 305 4.69 9.07 7.80
N GLN A 306 3.93 8.67 8.82
CA GLN A 306 4.14 9.16 10.19
C GLN A 306 5.54 8.82 10.72
N SER A 307 6.14 7.71 10.28
CA SER A 307 7.51 7.36 10.66
C SER A 307 8.54 8.28 9.99
N VAL A 308 8.33 8.62 8.73
CA VAL A 308 9.19 9.59 8.00
C VAL A 308 9.10 10.96 8.70
N GLU A 309 7.88 11.47 8.92
CA GLU A 309 7.66 12.75 9.58
C GLU A 309 8.31 12.81 10.98
N ARG A 310 8.16 11.76 11.78
CA ARG A 310 8.72 11.67 13.12
C ARG A 310 10.25 11.55 13.16
N LEU A 311 10.82 10.76 12.23
CA LEU A 311 12.26 10.47 12.24
C LEU A 311 13.11 11.60 11.67
N TYR A 312 12.56 12.34 10.71
CA TYR A 312 13.31 13.34 9.95
C TYR A 312 12.76 14.77 10.15
N GLU A 313 11.68 14.92 10.92
CA GLU A 313 11.00 16.21 11.16
C GLU A 313 10.60 16.91 9.86
N ILE A 314 10.24 16.13 8.82
CA ILE A 314 9.85 16.63 7.50
C ILE A 314 8.55 15.96 7.03
N ASP A 315 7.64 16.76 6.48
CA ASP A 315 6.43 16.27 5.82
C ASP A 315 6.67 16.14 4.31
N VAL A 316 6.74 14.92 3.82
CA VAL A 316 6.94 14.63 2.39
C VAL A 316 5.61 14.51 1.60
N CYS A 317 4.46 14.49 2.30
CA CYS A 317 3.15 14.36 1.66
C CYS A 317 2.80 15.48 0.67
N PRO A 318 3.21 16.75 0.88
CA PRO A 318 3.00 17.80 -0.11
C PRO A 318 3.58 17.46 -1.48
N THR A 319 4.76 16.82 -1.56
CA THR A 319 5.34 16.40 -2.85
C THR A 319 4.42 15.44 -3.61
N VAL A 320 3.76 14.50 -2.89
CA VAL A 320 2.80 13.57 -3.51
C VAL A 320 1.63 14.33 -4.13
N ILE A 321 1.10 15.33 -3.42
CA ILE A 321 -0.05 16.12 -3.91
C ILE A 321 0.35 17.05 -5.06
N GLU A 322 1.50 17.72 -4.98
CA GLU A 322 2.03 18.59 -6.04
C GLU A 322 2.27 17.84 -7.36
N VAL A 323 2.76 16.59 -7.30
CA VAL A 323 2.92 15.75 -8.48
C VAL A 323 1.56 15.32 -9.04
N LEU A 324 0.58 15.00 -8.17
CA LEU A 324 -0.78 14.65 -8.60
C LEU A 324 -1.46 15.82 -9.31
N GLU A 325 -1.31 17.04 -8.79
CA GLU A 325 -1.84 18.26 -9.41
C GLU A 325 -1.27 18.45 -10.82
N ARG A 326 0.06 18.39 -10.98
CA ARG A 326 0.68 18.46 -12.32
C ARG A 326 0.18 17.39 -13.29
N ARG A 327 -0.13 16.18 -12.77
CA ARG A 327 -0.66 15.08 -13.58
C ARG A 327 -2.10 15.33 -14.02
N THR A 328 -2.92 16.00 -13.22
CA THR A 328 -4.28 16.41 -13.60
C THR A 328 -4.25 17.52 -14.65
N ASP A 329 -3.42 18.56 -14.47
CA ASP A 329 -3.30 19.69 -15.37
C ASP A 329 -2.81 19.27 -16.77
N SER A 330 -1.96 18.26 -16.87
CA SER A 330 -1.44 17.76 -18.15
C SER A 330 -2.48 17.04 -19.01
N LYS A 331 -3.67 16.70 -18.45
CA LYS A 331 -4.79 16.05 -19.16
C LYS A 331 -5.86 17.03 -19.60
N SER A 332 -5.89 18.24 -19.01
CA SER A 332 -6.80 19.32 -19.36
C SER A 332 -6.31 20.09 -20.57
#